data_d6dfe1197bd1f2cff95d6fe7566510a3
#
_entry.id   d6dfe1197bd1f2cff95d6fe7566510a3
#
_cell.length_a   1.000
_cell.length_b   1.000
_cell.length_c   1.000
_cell.angle_alpha   90.00
_cell.angle_beta   90.00
_cell.angle_gamma   90.00
#
_symmetry.space_group_name_H-M   'P 1'
#
loop_
_entity.id
_entity.type
_entity.pdbx_description
1 polymer ?
#
loop_
_entity_poly.entity_id
_entity_poly.type
_entity_poly.pdbx_seq_one_letter_code
_entity_poly.pdbx_strand_id
1 'polypeptide(L)'
;MLRTLRSVLRFRRFETDPVLRRLARAASVDDLRCMARRRLPGGVFDYIDGGAEDERTLARNAAAFERLEFRPRVLVDVAKVDTATTLLGRPVDFPLVLAPTGFTRIADPQGELAVARAAERANLPYTLSTLGTRSIEEVAAVSGGRKWFQVYVWRDRELVKEMLQRAAASGYEAIMITVDTAVLGRRERDVRRGFTLPPKIGLDTLLSGALHPGWTWDFVRAEPIAFANVVGRGVGDGSDPVNLADYINSQFEPALSWKDVEWFQSQWEGPIILKGVQTVADARLAAEAGVQAIALSNHGGRQLDGAPAPLELVAEVADAVGDRVEILCDGGVRRGSDIVKALALGARACMVGRAYLYGLAVGGERGVDFVLEHLREGFARTLALTGQPRISELTPELVRWRAPG
;
A
#
# COMPACT_ATOMS: atom_id res chain seq x y z
N MET A 1 16.98 19.17 -45.56
CA MET A 1 16.76 17.90 -44.82
C MET A 1 17.69 17.74 -43.60
N LEU A 2 19.03 17.79 -43.67
CA LEU A 2 19.94 17.66 -42.53
C LEU A 2 19.80 18.77 -41.46
N ARG A 3 19.50 20.02 -41.84
CA ARG A 3 19.25 21.13 -40.90
C ARG A 3 17.95 20.92 -40.12
N THR A 4 16.89 20.44 -40.74
CA THR A 4 15.60 20.11 -40.10
C THR A 4 15.74 18.92 -39.16
N LEU A 5 16.50 17.89 -39.55
CA LEU A 5 16.82 16.76 -38.65
C LEU A 5 17.60 17.21 -37.40
N ARG A 6 18.58 18.08 -37.55
CA ARG A 6 19.34 18.63 -36.40
C ARG A 6 18.51 19.52 -35.45
N SER A 7 17.48 20.20 -35.96
CA SER A 7 16.59 21.03 -35.11
C SER A 7 15.57 20.22 -34.30
N VAL A 8 15.25 19.00 -34.77
CA VAL A 8 14.22 18.14 -34.17
C VAL A 8 14.82 16.99 -33.38
N LEU A 9 15.99 16.46 -33.78
CA LEU A 9 16.61 15.32 -33.12
C LEU A 9 17.55 15.79 -32.01
N ARG A 10 17.16 15.53 -30.79
CA ARG A 10 18.06 15.59 -29.64
C ARG A 10 18.50 14.17 -29.28
N PHE A 11 19.78 13.88 -29.35
CA PHE A 11 20.34 12.62 -28.87
C PHE A 11 20.14 12.55 -27.33
N ARG A 12 19.40 11.53 -26.91
CA ARG A 12 19.29 11.23 -25.49
C ARG A 12 20.66 10.78 -24.96
N ARG A 13 21.12 11.39 -23.88
CA ARG A 13 22.36 10.93 -23.21
C ARG A 13 22.18 9.46 -22.85
N PHE A 14 23.22 8.67 -23.08
CA PHE A 14 23.19 7.27 -22.71
C PHE A 14 23.24 7.17 -21.18
N GLU A 15 22.19 6.55 -20.59
CA GLU A 15 22.14 6.29 -19.16
C GLU A 15 22.97 5.04 -18.87
N THR A 16 24.02 5.20 -18.06
CA THR A 16 24.94 4.11 -17.70
C THR A 16 24.41 3.28 -16.53
N ASP A 17 23.64 3.88 -15.63
CA ASP A 17 23.04 3.19 -14.50
C ASP A 17 21.92 2.25 -15.00
N PRO A 18 22.03 0.94 -14.76
CA PRO A 18 21.07 -0.04 -15.28
C PRO A 18 19.68 0.11 -14.65
N VAL A 19 19.58 0.64 -13.41
CA VAL A 19 18.31 0.87 -12.73
C VAL A 19 17.61 2.07 -13.35
N LEU A 20 18.31 3.21 -13.48
CA LEU A 20 17.75 4.42 -14.10
C LEU A 20 17.36 4.18 -15.55
N ARG A 21 18.19 3.45 -16.32
CA ARG A 21 17.86 3.06 -17.70
C ARG A 21 16.61 2.19 -17.79
N ARG A 22 16.36 1.35 -16.79
CA ARG A 22 15.16 0.50 -16.69
C ARG A 22 13.95 1.36 -16.36
N LEU A 23 14.03 2.18 -15.32
CA LEU A 23 12.95 3.07 -14.89
C LEU A 23 12.58 4.09 -15.98
N ALA A 24 13.54 4.57 -16.76
CA ALA A 24 13.30 5.48 -17.89
C ALA A 24 12.42 4.89 -19.02
N ARG A 25 12.09 3.60 -18.97
CA ARG A 25 11.16 2.92 -19.89
C ARG A 25 9.74 2.85 -19.34
N ALA A 26 9.53 3.18 -18.07
CA ALA A 26 8.23 3.23 -17.44
C ALA A 26 7.66 4.64 -17.54
N ALA A 27 6.40 4.75 -17.94
CA ALA A 27 5.63 5.99 -17.95
C ALA A 27 4.43 5.93 -16.99
N SER A 28 4.21 4.77 -16.36
CA SER A 28 3.08 4.52 -15.48
C SER A 28 3.37 3.41 -14.47
N VAL A 29 2.52 3.29 -13.44
CA VAL A 29 2.55 2.16 -12.50
C VAL A 29 2.27 0.83 -13.22
N ASP A 30 1.45 0.83 -14.27
CA ASP A 30 1.15 -0.37 -15.06
C ASP A 30 2.36 -0.85 -15.86
N ASP A 31 3.20 0.07 -16.36
CA ASP A 31 4.48 -0.31 -16.97
C ASP A 31 5.39 -1.00 -15.95
N LEU A 32 5.47 -0.44 -14.72
CA LEU A 32 6.22 -1.08 -13.64
C LEU A 32 5.65 -2.45 -13.29
N ARG A 33 4.33 -2.62 -13.26
CA ARG A 33 3.68 -3.93 -13.08
C ARG A 33 4.10 -4.93 -14.16
N CYS A 34 4.07 -4.52 -15.43
CA CYS A 34 4.52 -5.35 -16.55
C CYS A 34 6.03 -5.70 -16.46
N MET A 35 6.84 -4.75 -16.02
CA MET A 35 8.29 -4.96 -15.83
C MET A 35 8.58 -5.87 -14.62
N ALA A 36 7.85 -5.69 -13.51
CA ALA A 36 7.93 -6.56 -12.34
C ALA A 36 7.56 -8.01 -12.69
N ARG A 37 6.50 -8.23 -13.51
CA ARG A 37 6.12 -9.55 -14.01
C ARG A 37 7.23 -10.25 -14.78
N ARG A 38 8.06 -9.50 -15.51
CA ARG A 38 9.20 -10.04 -16.27
C ARG A 38 10.44 -10.29 -15.42
N ARG A 39 10.56 -9.60 -14.28
CA ARG A 39 11.71 -9.68 -13.38
C ARG A 39 11.54 -10.73 -12.29
N LEU A 40 10.33 -10.90 -11.79
CA LEU A 40 10.02 -11.78 -10.68
C LEU A 40 9.63 -13.18 -11.16
N PRO A 41 10.02 -14.25 -10.44
CA PRO A 41 9.44 -15.57 -10.64
C PRO A 41 7.92 -15.53 -10.57
N GLY A 42 7.25 -16.37 -11.37
CA GLY A 42 5.79 -16.32 -11.52
C GLY A 42 5.01 -16.41 -10.20
N GLY A 43 5.42 -17.29 -9.28
CA GLY A 43 4.79 -17.41 -7.96
C GLY A 43 4.96 -16.14 -7.11
N VAL A 44 6.15 -15.50 -7.16
CA VAL A 44 6.41 -14.24 -6.46
C VAL A 44 5.55 -13.11 -7.02
N PHE A 45 5.47 -13.01 -8.35
CA PHE A 45 4.62 -12.00 -8.98
C PHE A 45 3.15 -12.22 -8.65
N ASP A 46 2.65 -13.45 -8.74
CA ASP A 46 1.26 -13.80 -8.45
C ASP A 46 0.92 -13.50 -6.99
N TYR A 47 1.83 -13.76 -6.04
CA TYR A 47 1.65 -13.38 -4.64
C TYR A 47 1.46 -11.87 -4.45
N ILE A 48 2.25 -11.04 -5.14
CA ILE A 48 2.15 -9.57 -5.05
C ILE A 48 0.91 -9.06 -5.78
N ASP A 49 0.67 -9.54 -7.00
CA ASP A 49 -0.32 -9.01 -7.94
C ASP A 49 -1.73 -9.56 -7.70
N GLY A 50 -1.83 -10.80 -7.21
CA GLY A 50 -3.07 -11.56 -7.13
C GLY A 50 -4.08 -11.06 -6.11
N GLY A 51 -5.33 -11.48 -6.29
CA GLY A 51 -6.47 -11.29 -5.40
C GLY A 51 -7.03 -12.60 -4.86
N ALA A 52 -8.15 -12.53 -4.18
CA ALA A 52 -8.90 -13.69 -3.71
C ALA A 52 -9.80 -14.26 -4.82
N GLU A 53 -10.01 -15.55 -4.79
CA GLU A 53 -10.94 -16.32 -5.63
C GLU A 53 -10.87 -15.95 -7.13
N ASP A 54 -11.97 -15.43 -7.70
CA ASP A 54 -12.07 -15.00 -9.10
C ASP A 54 -11.47 -13.63 -9.39
N GLU A 55 -10.97 -12.91 -8.36
CA GLU A 55 -10.36 -11.57 -8.46
C GLU A 55 -11.32 -10.47 -8.96
N ARG A 56 -12.62 -10.65 -8.79
CA ARG A 56 -13.64 -9.67 -9.17
C ARG A 56 -13.49 -8.36 -8.41
N THR A 57 -13.25 -8.45 -7.10
CA THR A 57 -13.00 -7.28 -6.23
C THR A 57 -11.71 -6.58 -6.62
N LEU A 58 -10.65 -7.34 -6.95
CA LEU A 58 -9.40 -6.76 -7.44
C LEU A 58 -9.61 -5.96 -8.73
N ALA A 59 -10.36 -6.50 -9.69
CA ALA A 59 -10.69 -5.82 -10.95
C ALA A 59 -11.59 -4.60 -10.70
N ARG A 60 -12.63 -4.75 -9.85
CA ARG A 60 -13.56 -3.68 -9.48
C ARG A 60 -12.87 -2.48 -8.83
N ASN A 61 -11.87 -2.71 -8.00
CA ASN A 61 -11.11 -1.65 -7.35
C ASN A 61 -10.50 -0.67 -8.37
N ALA A 62 -9.91 -1.17 -9.45
CA ALA A 62 -9.37 -0.32 -10.51
C ALA A 62 -10.48 0.29 -11.38
N ALA A 63 -11.48 -0.52 -11.77
CA ALA A 63 -12.60 -0.08 -12.60
C ALA A 63 -13.45 1.03 -11.94
N ALA A 64 -13.54 1.06 -10.60
CA ALA A 64 -14.25 2.12 -9.89
C ALA A 64 -13.67 3.51 -10.20
N PHE A 65 -12.34 3.65 -10.25
CA PHE A 65 -11.70 4.90 -10.64
C PHE A 65 -11.97 5.27 -12.11
N GLU A 66 -12.06 4.30 -13.02
CA GLU A 66 -12.37 4.55 -14.45
C GLU A 66 -13.80 5.02 -14.66
N ARG A 67 -14.72 4.56 -13.81
CA ARG A 67 -16.15 4.95 -13.83
C ARG A 67 -16.41 6.35 -13.28
N LEU A 68 -15.48 6.93 -12.54
CA LEU A 68 -15.60 8.27 -11.98
C LEU A 68 -14.97 9.27 -12.93
N GLU A 69 -15.77 10.19 -13.50
CA GLU A 69 -15.36 11.20 -14.46
C GLU A 69 -15.13 12.55 -13.80
N PHE A 70 -14.13 13.31 -14.27
CA PHE A 70 -13.94 14.69 -13.86
C PHE A 70 -14.91 15.65 -14.57
N ARG A 71 -15.24 16.74 -13.88
CA ARG A 71 -15.97 17.91 -14.38
C ARG A 71 -15.06 19.14 -14.26
N PRO A 72 -14.07 19.30 -15.14
CA PRO A 72 -13.05 20.32 -15.01
C PRO A 72 -13.63 21.73 -15.20
N ARG A 73 -13.10 22.69 -14.42
CA ARG A 73 -13.34 24.11 -14.61
C ARG A 73 -12.22 24.72 -15.44
N VAL A 74 -12.58 25.66 -16.31
CA VAL A 74 -11.64 26.39 -17.16
C VAL A 74 -11.48 27.84 -16.67
N LEU A 75 -10.43 28.51 -17.11
CA LEU A 75 -10.11 29.93 -16.78
C LEU A 75 -9.95 30.17 -15.28
N VAL A 76 -9.43 29.17 -14.56
CA VAL A 76 -9.00 29.29 -13.17
C VAL A 76 -7.49 29.46 -13.12
N ASP A 77 -6.99 30.40 -12.29
CA ASP A 77 -5.56 30.56 -12.10
C ASP A 77 -4.97 29.35 -11.32
N VAL A 78 -4.15 28.57 -12.00
CA VAL A 78 -3.44 27.41 -11.50
C VAL A 78 -1.93 27.55 -11.64
N ALA A 79 -1.43 28.78 -11.73
CA ALA A 79 0.01 29.04 -11.81
C ALA A 79 0.78 28.48 -10.61
N LYS A 80 0.12 28.35 -9.46
CA LYS A 80 0.63 27.67 -8.26
C LYS A 80 -0.42 26.65 -7.78
N VAL A 81 0.00 25.40 -7.70
CA VAL A 81 -0.81 24.31 -7.14
C VAL A 81 -0.20 23.90 -5.81
N ASP A 82 -1.01 23.89 -4.75
CA ASP A 82 -0.61 23.40 -3.44
C ASP A 82 -1.13 21.97 -3.22
N THR A 83 -0.18 21.04 -3.07
CA THR A 83 -0.47 19.61 -2.85
C THR A 83 -0.36 19.20 -1.38
N ALA A 84 0.09 20.08 -0.50
CA ALA A 84 0.32 19.78 0.90
C ALA A 84 -0.99 19.65 1.68
N THR A 85 -1.00 18.77 2.66
CA THR A 85 -2.11 18.60 3.60
C THR A 85 -1.61 18.11 4.96
N THR A 86 -2.54 17.75 5.84
CA THR A 86 -2.23 17.12 7.13
C THR A 86 -2.87 15.75 7.20
N LEU A 87 -2.20 14.80 7.82
CA LEU A 87 -2.74 13.48 8.18
C LEU A 87 -2.47 13.23 9.67
N LEU A 88 -3.51 12.91 10.42
CA LEU A 88 -3.45 12.75 11.88
C LEU A 88 -2.77 13.97 12.55
N GLY A 89 -3.16 15.17 12.10
CA GLY A 89 -2.66 16.44 12.62
C GLY A 89 -1.24 16.84 12.20
N ARG A 90 -0.52 16.04 11.38
CA ARG A 90 0.86 16.31 10.94
C ARG A 90 0.95 16.53 9.43
N PRO A 91 1.84 17.43 8.97
CA PRO A 91 1.94 17.78 7.56
C PRO A 91 2.49 16.62 6.70
N VAL A 92 2.02 16.55 5.45
CA VAL A 92 2.51 15.71 4.36
C VAL A 92 2.54 16.52 3.06
N ASP A 93 3.46 16.16 2.16
CA ASP A 93 3.65 16.88 0.89
C ASP A 93 2.50 16.66 -0.09
N PHE A 94 1.83 15.50 -0.02
CA PHE A 94 0.58 15.23 -0.74
C PHE A 94 -0.18 14.08 -0.06
N PRO A 95 -1.49 13.93 -0.31
CA PRO A 95 -2.39 13.06 0.46
C PRO A 95 -2.23 11.57 0.10
N LEU A 96 -1.07 11.00 0.45
CA LEU A 96 -0.75 9.60 0.21
C LEU A 96 -0.11 8.95 1.44
N VAL A 97 -0.41 7.68 1.64
CA VAL A 97 0.19 6.80 2.66
C VAL A 97 0.70 5.53 1.98
N LEU A 98 1.89 5.09 2.35
CA LEU A 98 2.37 3.78 1.93
C LEU A 98 1.75 2.72 2.83
N ALA A 99 0.83 1.93 2.23
CA ALA A 99 0.04 0.93 2.92
C ALA A 99 0.90 -0.23 3.45
N PRO A 100 0.47 -0.92 4.52
CA PRO A 100 1.20 -2.07 5.02
C PRO A 100 1.18 -3.22 4.02
N THR A 101 2.35 -3.79 3.76
CA THR A 101 2.52 -5.02 2.98
C THR A 101 3.39 -5.99 3.74
N GLY A 102 2.94 -7.22 3.84
CA GLY A 102 3.76 -8.30 4.40
C GLY A 102 4.73 -8.86 3.37
N PHE A 103 5.81 -9.48 3.86
CA PHE A 103 6.76 -10.23 3.04
C PHE A 103 7.45 -9.40 1.95
N THR A 104 7.73 -8.12 2.23
CA THR A 104 8.17 -7.13 1.24
C THR A 104 9.53 -7.47 0.60
N ARG A 105 10.45 -8.13 1.35
CA ARG A 105 11.76 -8.56 0.82
C ARG A 105 11.69 -9.58 -0.31
N ILE A 106 10.55 -10.18 -0.56
CA ILE A 106 10.37 -11.06 -1.71
C ILE A 106 10.44 -10.30 -3.05
N ALA A 107 10.11 -8.99 -3.03
CA ALA A 107 10.20 -8.13 -4.21
C ALA A 107 11.64 -7.64 -4.47
N ASP A 108 12.37 -7.29 -3.40
CA ASP A 108 13.76 -6.80 -3.42
C ASP A 108 14.39 -7.00 -2.04
N PRO A 109 15.68 -7.38 -1.93
CA PRO A 109 16.33 -7.69 -0.64
C PRO A 109 16.31 -6.56 0.40
N GLN A 110 16.26 -5.30 -0.03
CA GLN A 110 16.16 -4.17 0.90
C GLN A 110 14.77 -4.04 1.55
N GLY A 111 13.71 -4.52 0.85
CA GLY A 111 12.36 -4.61 1.37
C GLY A 111 11.85 -3.33 2.02
N GLU A 112 11.38 -3.47 3.26
CA GLU A 112 10.79 -2.41 4.06
C GLU A 112 11.75 -1.23 4.31
N LEU A 113 13.07 -1.48 4.38
CA LEU A 113 14.07 -0.42 4.61
C LEU A 113 14.12 0.56 3.43
N ALA A 114 14.09 0.03 2.20
CA ALA A 114 14.04 0.84 0.99
C ALA A 114 12.75 1.68 0.93
N VAL A 115 11.62 1.06 1.28
CA VAL A 115 10.30 1.72 1.28
C VAL A 115 10.26 2.83 2.33
N ALA A 116 10.79 2.60 3.54
CA ALA A 116 10.80 3.58 4.62
C ALA A 116 11.65 4.82 4.26
N ARG A 117 12.86 4.62 3.68
CA ARG A 117 13.71 5.74 3.24
C ARG A 117 13.09 6.55 2.10
N ALA A 118 12.43 5.88 1.15
CA ALA A 118 11.73 6.56 0.06
C ALA A 118 10.53 7.37 0.58
N ALA A 119 9.76 6.81 1.52
CA ALA A 119 8.65 7.50 2.16
C ALA A 119 9.10 8.75 2.94
N GLU A 120 10.22 8.66 3.68
CA GLU A 120 10.82 9.80 4.38
C GLU A 120 11.20 10.93 3.41
N ARG A 121 11.90 10.63 2.31
CA ARG A 121 12.24 11.64 1.30
C ARG A 121 11.02 12.32 0.68
N ALA A 122 9.93 11.59 0.54
CA ALA A 122 8.68 12.11 0.03
C ALA A 122 7.80 12.77 1.10
N ASN A 123 8.26 12.84 2.36
CA ASN A 123 7.52 13.32 3.54
C ASN A 123 6.13 12.68 3.67
N LEU A 124 6.08 11.33 3.54
CA LEU A 124 4.86 10.53 3.59
C LEU A 124 4.92 9.50 4.72
N PRO A 125 3.78 9.15 5.35
CA PRO A 125 3.73 8.06 6.29
C PRO A 125 3.99 6.71 5.62
N TYR A 126 4.88 5.91 6.20
CA TYR A 126 5.06 4.50 5.87
C TYR A 126 4.44 3.63 6.96
N THR A 127 3.62 2.68 6.57
CA THR A 127 3.01 1.73 7.50
C THR A 127 3.74 0.39 7.44
N LEU A 128 4.48 0.04 8.49
CA LEU A 128 5.12 -1.28 8.62
C LEU A 128 4.06 -2.32 9.00
N SER A 129 4.06 -3.46 8.31
CA SER A 129 3.17 -4.58 8.62
C SER A 129 3.69 -5.43 9.80
N THR A 130 2.79 -6.00 10.60
CA THR A 130 3.10 -7.10 11.53
C THR A 130 3.88 -8.22 10.86
N LEU A 131 3.51 -8.53 9.59
CA LEU A 131 4.19 -9.54 8.77
C LEU A 131 5.32 -8.93 7.93
N GLY A 132 5.96 -7.88 8.44
CA GLY A 132 7.16 -7.30 7.88
C GLY A 132 8.34 -8.27 7.97
N THR A 133 9.22 -8.21 6.96
CA THR A 133 10.46 -8.99 6.91
C THR A 133 11.65 -8.25 7.47
N ARG A 134 11.42 -7.05 7.96
CA ARG A 134 12.31 -6.24 8.80
C ARG A 134 11.60 -5.86 10.09
N SER A 135 12.37 -5.75 11.16
CA SER A 135 11.81 -5.43 12.47
C SER A 135 11.38 -3.97 12.61
N ILE A 136 10.57 -3.71 13.61
CA ILE A 136 10.16 -2.37 14.02
C ILE A 136 11.38 -1.47 14.20
N GLU A 137 12.41 -1.99 14.87
CA GLU A 137 13.64 -1.28 15.20
C GLU A 137 14.54 -1.04 13.97
N GLU A 138 14.68 -2.04 13.08
CA GLU A 138 15.47 -1.90 11.85
C GLU A 138 14.89 -0.79 10.96
N VAL A 139 13.57 -0.73 10.81
CA VAL A 139 12.89 0.31 10.04
C VAL A 139 13.06 1.68 10.70
N ALA A 140 12.94 1.75 12.03
CA ALA A 140 13.15 3.00 12.77
C ALA A 140 14.61 3.50 12.68
N ALA A 141 15.57 2.58 12.66
CA ALA A 141 16.99 2.93 12.58
C ALA A 141 17.40 3.55 11.23
N VAL A 142 16.70 3.24 10.14
CA VAL A 142 17.06 3.72 8.78
C VAL A 142 16.23 4.91 8.30
N SER A 143 15.18 5.29 9.05
CA SER A 143 14.29 6.38 8.66
C SER A 143 13.82 7.17 9.88
N GLY A 144 14.08 8.48 9.85
CA GLY A 144 13.50 9.47 10.76
C GLY A 144 12.09 9.92 10.36
N GLY A 145 11.60 9.47 9.21
CA GLY A 145 10.29 9.84 8.65
C GLY A 145 9.11 9.31 9.46
N ARG A 146 7.91 9.69 9.03
CA ARG A 146 6.66 9.30 9.65
C ARG A 146 6.41 7.81 9.52
N LYS A 147 6.21 7.12 10.64
CA LYS A 147 6.04 5.67 10.70
C LYS A 147 4.76 5.32 11.43
N TRP A 148 3.95 4.45 10.83
CA TRP A 148 2.80 3.81 11.45
C TRP A 148 3.03 2.31 11.55
N PHE A 149 2.48 1.66 12.56
CA PHE A 149 2.60 0.21 12.72
C PHE A 149 1.24 -0.45 12.48
N GLN A 150 1.16 -1.33 11.48
CA GLN A 150 -0.04 -2.14 11.27
C GLN A 150 0.00 -3.38 12.12
N VAL A 151 -1.09 -3.62 12.83
CA VAL A 151 -1.25 -4.76 13.74
C VAL A 151 -2.52 -5.55 13.39
N TYR A 152 -2.41 -6.87 13.46
CA TYR A 152 -3.57 -7.76 13.41
C TYR A 152 -4.11 -8.01 14.83
N VAL A 153 -5.39 -8.31 14.91
CA VAL A 153 -6.02 -8.78 16.15
C VAL A 153 -5.68 -10.27 16.30
N TRP A 154 -4.60 -10.57 16.99
CA TRP A 154 -4.12 -11.92 17.21
C TRP A 154 -4.54 -12.47 18.57
N ARG A 155 -4.62 -13.82 18.68
CA ARG A 155 -4.95 -14.53 19.93
C ARG A 155 -3.90 -14.30 21.01
N ASP A 156 -2.62 -14.31 20.64
CA ASP A 156 -1.53 -13.97 21.56
C ASP A 156 -1.48 -12.46 21.81
N ARG A 157 -2.24 -12.03 22.82
CA ARG A 157 -2.35 -10.61 23.22
C ARG A 157 -1.06 -10.07 23.83
N GLU A 158 -0.27 -10.91 24.46
CA GLU A 158 1.01 -10.49 25.04
C GLU A 158 2.03 -10.19 23.93
N LEU A 159 2.05 -10.98 22.87
CA LEU A 159 2.87 -10.69 21.70
C LEU A 159 2.42 -9.39 21.03
N VAL A 160 1.11 -9.17 20.87
CA VAL A 160 0.59 -7.91 20.33
C VAL A 160 1.01 -6.73 21.18
N LYS A 161 0.85 -6.81 22.50
CA LYS A 161 1.26 -5.78 23.45
C LYS A 161 2.75 -5.47 23.36
N GLU A 162 3.60 -6.50 23.28
CA GLU A 162 5.04 -6.32 23.10
C GLU A 162 5.37 -5.56 21.82
N MET A 163 4.73 -5.93 20.69
CA MET A 163 4.91 -5.22 19.41
C MET A 163 4.50 -3.75 19.50
N LEU A 164 3.39 -3.44 20.20
CA LEU A 164 2.95 -2.06 20.43
C LEU A 164 3.96 -1.27 21.26
N GLN A 165 4.49 -1.86 22.32
CA GLN A 165 5.52 -1.24 23.17
C GLN A 165 6.80 -0.96 22.37
N ARG A 166 7.26 -1.91 21.55
CA ARG A 166 8.42 -1.75 20.67
C ARG A 166 8.18 -0.65 19.63
N ALA A 167 6.98 -0.60 19.03
CA ALA A 167 6.61 0.45 18.11
C ALA A 167 6.62 1.84 18.76
N ALA A 168 6.04 1.97 19.95
CA ALA A 168 6.08 3.20 20.74
C ALA A 168 7.51 3.63 21.07
N ALA A 169 8.34 2.71 21.59
CA ALA A 169 9.74 2.97 21.91
C ALA A 169 10.59 3.35 20.68
N SER A 170 10.19 2.87 19.49
CA SER A 170 10.86 3.15 18.20
C SER A 170 10.29 4.40 17.47
N GLY A 171 9.42 5.18 18.12
CA GLY A 171 8.91 6.44 17.59
C GLY A 171 7.88 6.28 16.46
N TYR A 172 7.15 5.16 16.42
CA TYR A 172 5.97 5.05 15.55
C TYR A 172 4.86 5.93 16.12
N GLU A 173 4.23 6.72 15.27
CA GLU A 173 3.28 7.77 15.69
C GLU A 173 1.83 7.33 15.75
N ALA A 174 1.48 6.24 15.06
CA ALA A 174 0.12 5.69 15.02
C ALA A 174 0.14 4.18 14.85
N ILE A 175 -0.95 3.52 15.24
CA ILE A 175 -1.21 2.12 14.91
C ILE A 175 -2.36 2.00 13.93
N MET A 176 -2.29 0.98 13.06
CA MET A 176 -3.32 0.64 12.08
C MET A 176 -3.82 -0.77 12.37
N ILE A 177 -4.98 -0.89 13.01
CA ILE A 177 -5.60 -2.17 13.34
C ILE A 177 -6.31 -2.70 12.11
N THR A 178 -5.93 -3.90 11.65
CA THR A 178 -6.56 -4.54 10.50
C THR A 178 -7.69 -5.44 10.98
N VAL A 179 -8.91 -5.16 10.53
CA VAL A 179 -10.15 -5.81 11.03
C VAL A 179 -10.88 -6.66 9.98
N ASP A 180 -10.39 -6.69 8.74
CA ASP A 180 -10.96 -7.49 7.64
C ASP A 180 -10.33 -8.89 7.51
N THR A 181 -9.63 -9.37 8.54
CA THR A 181 -8.84 -10.62 8.54
C THR A 181 -9.24 -11.58 9.66
N ALA A 182 -10.54 -11.70 9.96
CA ALA A 182 -11.02 -12.75 10.88
C ALA A 182 -10.59 -14.15 10.42
N VAL A 183 -10.58 -14.35 9.10
CA VAL A 183 -9.98 -15.50 8.41
C VAL A 183 -9.24 -15.01 7.18
N LEU A 184 -8.30 -15.81 6.67
CA LEU A 184 -7.55 -15.45 5.46
C LEU A 184 -8.37 -15.74 4.19
N GLY A 185 -8.41 -14.78 3.28
CA GLY A 185 -8.96 -14.93 1.94
C GLY A 185 -8.19 -15.98 1.11
N ARG A 186 -8.90 -16.78 0.34
CA ARG A 186 -8.30 -17.83 -0.51
C ARG A 186 -7.74 -17.23 -1.79
N ARG A 187 -6.43 -17.20 -1.93
CA ARG A 187 -5.74 -16.70 -3.13
C ARG A 187 -5.43 -17.87 -4.06
N GLU A 188 -6.26 -18.06 -5.07
CA GLU A 188 -6.18 -19.24 -5.95
C GLU A 188 -4.95 -19.23 -6.85
N ARG A 189 -4.41 -18.06 -7.21
CA ARG A 189 -3.13 -17.99 -7.93
C ARG A 189 -1.99 -18.60 -7.12
N ASP A 190 -1.93 -18.30 -5.81
CA ASP A 190 -0.92 -18.85 -4.91
C ASP A 190 -1.05 -20.37 -4.83
N VAL A 191 -2.29 -20.87 -4.70
CA VAL A 191 -2.59 -22.33 -4.66
C VAL A 191 -2.18 -23.02 -5.97
N ARG A 192 -2.55 -22.46 -7.14
CA ARG A 192 -2.19 -23.01 -8.46
C ARG A 192 -0.69 -23.07 -8.72
N ARG A 193 0.08 -22.16 -8.11
CA ARG A 193 1.54 -22.11 -8.20
C ARG A 193 2.27 -22.88 -7.11
N GLY A 194 1.53 -23.47 -6.17
CA GLY A 194 2.14 -24.08 -4.99
C GLY A 194 2.88 -23.06 -4.11
N PHE A 195 2.60 -21.75 -4.29
CA PHE A 195 3.20 -20.70 -3.52
C PHE A 195 2.49 -20.62 -2.17
N THR A 196 2.99 -21.41 -1.23
CA THR A 196 2.61 -21.34 0.19
C THR A 196 3.63 -20.47 0.93
N LEU A 197 3.27 -19.94 2.08
CA LEU A 197 4.23 -19.34 3.02
C LEU A 197 4.48 -20.36 4.15
N PRO A 198 5.68 -20.94 4.21
CA PRO A 198 6.82 -20.79 3.31
C PRO A 198 6.60 -21.44 1.95
N PRO A 199 7.30 -20.95 0.89
CA PRO A 199 7.16 -21.52 -0.44
C PRO A 199 7.69 -22.95 -0.49
N LYS A 200 6.87 -23.88 -1.03
CA LYS A 200 7.33 -25.24 -1.35
C LYS A 200 8.13 -25.18 -2.64
N ILE A 201 9.40 -25.56 -2.56
CA ILE A 201 10.29 -25.55 -3.73
C ILE A 201 10.06 -26.84 -4.55
N GLY A 202 9.39 -26.69 -5.70
CA GLY A 202 9.23 -27.73 -6.70
C GLY A 202 10.15 -27.52 -7.91
N LEU A 203 10.15 -28.44 -8.86
CA LEU A 203 10.92 -28.30 -10.12
C LEU A 203 10.51 -27.07 -10.92
N ASP A 204 9.25 -26.73 -10.92
CA ASP A 204 8.68 -25.52 -11.54
C ASP A 204 9.20 -24.23 -10.89
N THR A 205 9.37 -24.23 -9.56
CA THR A 205 9.96 -23.12 -8.81
C THR A 205 11.43 -22.93 -9.16
N LEU A 206 12.19 -24.03 -9.24
CA LEU A 206 13.59 -24.02 -9.65
C LEU A 206 13.77 -23.53 -11.10
N LEU A 207 12.97 -24.04 -12.03
CA LEU A 207 12.99 -23.58 -13.42
C LEU A 207 12.59 -22.10 -13.54
N SER A 208 11.58 -21.67 -12.80
CA SER A 208 11.19 -20.28 -12.76
C SER A 208 12.31 -19.38 -12.21
N GLY A 209 13.00 -19.83 -11.15
CA GLY A 209 14.19 -19.13 -10.63
C GLY A 209 15.31 -19.01 -11.68
N ALA A 210 15.61 -20.08 -12.40
CA ALA A 210 16.62 -20.08 -13.46
C ALA A 210 16.31 -19.12 -14.60
N LEU A 211 15.03 -18.91 -14.91
CA LEU A 211 14.57 -17.94 -15.92
C LEU A 211 14.62 -16.48 -15.43
N HIS A 212 14.82 -16.24 -14.12
CA HIS A 212 14.89 -14.91 -13.51
C HIS A 212 16.21 -14.73 -12.76
N PRO A 213 17.38 -14.83 -13.44
CA PRO A 213 18.70 -14.93 -12.79
C PRO A 213 19.03 -13.72 -11.91
N GLY A 214 18.58 -12.52 -12.28
CA GLY A 214 18.82 -11.30 -11.49
C GLY A 214 18.11 -11.34 -10.12
N TRP A 215 16.84 -11.73 -10.10
CA TRP A 215 16.10 -11.88 -8.84
C TRP A 215 16.65 -13.03 -8.00
N THR A 216 16.92 -14.18 -8.63
CA THR A 216 17.44 -15.37 -7.95
C THR A 216 18.79 -15.08 -7.30
N TRP A 217 19.67 -14.36 -8.00
CA TRP A 217 20.97 -13.96 -7.47
C TRP A 217 20.83 -13.03 -6.26
N ASP A 218 19.97 -12.02 -6.36
CA ASP A 218 19.70 -11.09 -5.27
C ASP A 218 19.12 -11.84 -4.07
N PHE A 219 18.18 -12.77 -4.30
CA PHE A 219 17.52 -13.57 -3.28
C PHE A 219 18.47 -14.53 -2.53
N VAL A 220 19.32 -15.24 -3.27
CA VAL A 220 20.26 -16.23 -2.67
C VAL A 220 21.35 -15.56 -1.85
N ARG A 221 21.73 -14.33 -2.19
CA ARG A 221 22.74 -13.56 -1.45
C ARG A 221 22.19 -12.79 -0.27
N ALA A 222 20.89 -12.59 -0.24
CA ALA A 222 20.24 -11.90 0.85
C ALA A 222 20.18 -12.76 2.12
N GLU A 223 20.06 -12.11 3.26
CA GLU A 223 19.75 -12.78 4.52
C GLU A 223 18.43 -13.57 4.38
N PRO A 224 18.31 -14.72 5.07
CA PRO A 224 17.06 -15.47 5.09
C PRO A 224 15.86 -14.57 5.39
N ILE A 225 14.75 -14.80 4.69
CA ILE A 225 13.52 -14.05 4.95
C ILE A 225 12.79 -14.69 6.12
N ALA A 226 12.56 -13.91 7.19
CA ALA A 226 11.75 -14.25 8.34
C ALA A 226 10.73 -13.13 8.62
N PHE A 227 9.68 -13.43 9.36
CA PHE A 227 8.77 -12.41 9.87
C PHE A 227 9.35 -11.79 11.14
N ALA A 228 10.16 -10.73 10.96
CA ALA A 228 11.08 -10.21 11.95
C ALA A 228 10.42 -9.74 13.26
N ASN A 229 9.12 -9.43 13.25
CA ASN A 229 8.40 -8.96 14.43
C ASN A 229 7.78 -10.10 15.27
N VAL A 230 7.84 -11.34 14.77
CA VAL A 230 7.15 -12.52 15.35
C VAL A 230 8.14 -13.59 15.82
N VAL A 231 9.39 -13.52 15.41
CA VAL A 231 10.44 -14.48 15.77
C VAL A 231 10.72 -14.48 17.28
N GLY A 232 10.83 -15.67 17.88
CA GLY A 232 11.32 -15.84 19.26
C GLY A 232 10.31 -16.31 20.29
N ARG A 233 9.01 -16.40 19.97
CA ARG A 233 8.01 -16.95 20.91
C ARG A 233 7.31 -18.20 20.34
N GLY A 234 7.58 -19.35 20.93
CA GLY A 234 6.82 -20.60 20.72
C GLY A 234 7.05 -21.33 19.40
N VAL A 235 7.89 -20.83 18.52
CA VAL A 235 8.13 -21.37 17.15
C VAL A 235 9.63 -21.71 16.97
N GLY A 236 10.28 -22.28 17.98
CA GLY A 236 11.71 -22.57 17.87
C GLY A 236 12.58 -21.34 17.63
N ASP A 237 13.77 -21.53 17.10
CA ASP A 237 14.71 -20.45 16.75
C ASP A 237 14.32 -19.68 15.45
N GLY A 238 13.10 -19.90 14.94
CA GLY A 238 12.63 -19.27 13.69
C GLY A 238 13.23 -19.89 12.42
N SER A 239 14.01 -20.97 12.55
CA SER A 239 14.69 -21.63 11.43
C SER A 239 13.76 -22.58 10.63
N ASP A 240 12.59 -22.94 11.18
CA ASP A 240 11.59 -23.75 10.48
C ASP A 240 10.43 -22.86 9.95
N PRO A 241 10.49 -22.48 8.66
CA PRO A 241 9.49 -21.59 8.06
C PRO A 241 8.09 -22.26 7.97
N VAL A 242 7.97 -23.57 8.00
CA VAL A 242 6.67 -24.29 7.92
C VAL A 242 5.90 -24.07 9.22
N ASN A 243 6.56 -24.28 10.35
CA ASN A 243 5.97 -24.06 11.66
C ASN A 243 5.57 -22.60 11.89
N LEU A 244 6.34 -21.65 11.35
CA LEU A 244 6.07 -20.21 11.49
C LEU A 244 4.81 -19.79 10.71
N ALA A 245 4.60 -20.27 9.49
CA ALA A 245 3.40 -19.92 8.73
C ALA A 245 2.13 -20.52 9.33
N ASP A 246 2.19 -21.78 9.79
CA ASP A 246 1.07 -22.44 10.47
C ASP A 246 0.76 -21.72 11.79
N TYR A 247 1.79 -21.31 12.53
CA TYR A 247 1.63 -20.50 13.72
C TYR A 247 0.93 -19.17 13.40
N ILE A 248 1.41 -18.41 12.42
CA ILE A 248 0.80 -17.13 12.04
C ILE A 248 -0.67 -17.33 11.65
N ASN A 249 -0.98 -18.37 10.86
CA ASN A 249 -2.35 -18.67 10.46
C ASN A 249 -3.24 -19.02 11.66
N SER A 250 -2.69 -19.70 12.68
CA SER A 250 -3.41 -20.04 13.90
C SER A 250 -3.67 -18.83 14.81
N GLN A 251 -2.90 -17.73 14.64
CA GLN A 251 -3.03 -16.52 15.47
C GLN A 251 -4.22 -15.64 15.10
N PHE A 252 -4.73 -15.72 13.87
CA PHE A 252 -5.90 -14.91 13.50
C PHE A 252 -7.10 -15.25 14.40
N GLU A 253 -7.75 -14.22 14.91
CA GLU A 253 -8.85 -14.33 15.88
C GLU A 253 -10.20 -14.13 15.20
N PRO A 254 -10.95 -15.22 14.93
CA PRO A 254 -12.27 -15.10 14.31
C PRO A 254 -13.31 -14.43 15.21
N ALA A 255 -13.09 -14.43 16.54
CA ALA A 255 -14.00 -13.85 17.51
C ALA A 255 -13.72 -12.37 17.81
N LEU A 256 -12.92 -11.70 16.95
CA LEU A 256 -12.64 -10.28 17.10
C LEU A 256 -13.94 -9.44 17.13
N SER A 257 -13.93 -8.38 17.93
CA SER A 257 -15.10 -7.53 18.17
C SER A 257 -14.69 -6.08 18.50
N TRP A 258 -15.66 -5.19 18.64
CA TRP A 258 -15.40 -3.80 19.05
C TRP A 258 -14.71 -3.67 20.40
N LYS A 259 -14.85 -4.66 21.30
CA LYS A 259 -14.09 -4.72 22.57
C LYS A 259 -12.58 -4.81 22.37
N ASP A 260 -12.15 -5.34 21.23
CA ASP A 260 -10.74 -5.38 20.89
C ASP A 260 -10.21 -3.98 20.58
N VAL A 261 -11.02 -3.10 20.01
CA VAL A 261 -10.65 -1.69 19.79
C VAL A 261 -10.40 -0.99 21.12
N GLU A 262 -11.28 -1.19 22.12
CA GLU A 262 -11.11 -0.66 23.48
C GLU A 262 -9.82 -1.19 24.12
N TRP A 263 -9.52 -2.49 23.92
CA TRP A 263 -8.28 -3.08 24.42
C TRP A 263 -7.05 -2.40 23.77
N PHE A 264 -7.04 -2.17 22.45
CA PHE A 264 -5.95 -1.47 21.78
C PHE A 264 -5.80 -0.04 22.29
N GLN A 265 -6.89 0.68 22.54
CA GLN A 265 -6.88 2.02 23.15
C GLN A 265 -6.25 2.02 24.54
N SER A 266 -6.41 0.95 25.30
CA SER A 266 -5.76 0.81 26.61
C SER A 266 -4.25 0.50 26.54
N GLN A 267 -3.75 0.06 25.35
CA GLN A 267 -2.34 -0.32 25.15
C GLN A 267 -1.55 0.71 24.32
N TRP A 268 -2.23 1.68 23.69
CA TRP A 268 -1.61 2.66 22.77
C TRP A 268 -2.13 4.07 23.04
N GLU A 269 -1.21 5.00 23.29
CA GLU A 269 -1.56 6.40 23.60
C GLU A 269 -1.72 7.29 22.35
N GLY A 270 -1.19 6.87 21.20
CA GLY A 270 -1.22 7.62 19.93
C GLY A 270 -2.51 7.40 19.12
N PRO A 271 -2.59 8.02 17.94
CA PRO A 271 -3.69 7.80 17.02
C PRO A 271 -3.88 6.35 16.62
N ILE A 272 -5.15 5.94 16.49
CA ILE A 272 -5.57 4.62 16.03
C ILE A 272 -6.34 4.75 14.71
N ILE A 273 -5.98 3.90 13.75
CA ILE A 273 -6.61 3.79 12.43
C ILE A 273 -7.25 2.40 12.34
N LEU A 274 -8.54 2.31 12.03
CA LEU A 274 -9.18 1.03 11.71
C LEU A 274 -9.13 0.77 10.21
N LYS A 275 -8.41 -0.28 9.79
CA LYS A 275 -8.26 -0.67 8.38
C LYS A 275 -9.11 -1.89 8.05
N GLY A 276 -9.87 -1.79 6.95
CA GLY A 276 -10.75 -2.87 6.49
C GLY A 276 -12.23 -2.55 6.69
N VAL A 277 -12.56 -1.30 6.97
CA VAL A 277 -13.94 -0.82 7.07
C VAL A 277 -14.56 -0.80 5.67
N GLN A 278 -15.76 -1.41 5.51
CA GLN A 278 -16.42 -1.59 4.22
C GLN A 278 -17.92 -1.24 4.24
N THR A 279 -18.41 -0.69 5.35
CA THR A 279 -19.80 -0.24 5.49
C THR A 279 -19.90 1.09 6.23
N VAL A 280 -20.97 1.86 5.96
CA VAL A 280 -21.28 3.08 6.71
C VAL A 280 -21.61 2.76 8.17
N ALA A 281 -22.23 1.61 8.43
CA ALA A 281 -22.56 1.18 9.79
C ALA A 281 -21.29 0.99 10.64
N ASP A 282 -20.29 0.27 10.11
CA ASP A 282 -19.02 0.08 10.80
C ASP A 282 -18.22 1.38 10.92
N ALA A 283 -18.30 2.27 9.93
CA ALA A 283 -17.69 3.59 10.00
C ALA A 283 -18.26 4.44 11.16
N ARG A 284 -19.57 4.37 11.39
CA ARG A 284 -20.23 5.04 12.55
C ARG A 284 -19.76 4.44 13.87
N LEU A 285 -19.73 3.12 13.98
CA LEU A 285 -19.20 2.44 15.18
C LEU A 285 -17.74 2.80 15.45
N ALA A 286 -16.91 2.90 14.39
CA ALA A 286 -15.53 3.34 14.52
C ALA A 286 -15.42 4.77 15.05
N ALA A 287 -16.24 5.69 14.54
CA ALA A 287 -16.29 7.06 15.03
C ALA A 287 -16.82 7.15 16.48
N GLU A 288 -17.81 6.32 16.86
CA GLU A 288 -18.31 6.21 18.22
C GLU A 288 -17.26 5.62 19.18
N ALA A 289 -16.45 4.67 18.71
CA ALA A 289 -15.33 4.14 19.45
C ALA A 289 -14.15 5.13 19.62
N GLY A 290 -14.21 6.31 18.98
CA GLY A 290 -13.23 7.38 19.18
C GLY A 290 -11.88 7.15 18.48
N VAL A 291 -11.82 6.35 17.40
CA VAL A 291 -10.61 6.23 16.58
C VAL A 291 -10.40 7.49 15.75
N GLN A 292 -9.15 7.83 15.46
CA GLN A 292 -8.82 9.09 14.77
C GLN A 292 -8.97 8.97 13.25
N ALA A 293 -8.86 7.76 12.69
CA ALA A 293 -9.05 7.53 11.27
C ALA A 293 -9.62 6.14 10.98
N ILE A 294 -10.25 6.02 9.81
CA ILE A 294 -10.64 4.75 9.22
C ILE A 294 -10.02 4.62 7.83
N ALA A 295 -9.63 3.42 7.46
CA ALA A 295 -9.22 3.11 6.10
C ALA A 295 -10.29 2.23 5.45
N LEU A 296 -11.02 2.81 4.49
CA LEU A 296 -11.91 2.07 3.61
C LEU A 296 -11.06 1.16 2.75
N SER A 297 -11.18 -0.13 2.95
CA SER A 297 -10.29 -1.13 2.37
C SER A 297 -10.99 -2.48 2.27
N ASN A 298 -10.82 -3.16 1.16
CA ASN A 298 -11.11 -4.58 0.98
C ASN A 298 -9.82 -5.41 0.87
N HIS A 299 -8.74 -4.93 1.54
CA HIS A 299 -7.41 -5.54 1.50
C HIS A 299 -6.83 -5.64 0.08
N GLY A 300 -7.20 -4.71 -0.79
CA GLY A 300 -6.81 -4.73 -2.19
C GLY A 300 -7.38 -5.92 -2.97
N GLY A 301 -8.56 -6.41 -2.60
CA GLY A 301 -9.22 -7.58 -3.21
C GLY A 301 -8.59 -8.92 -2.84
N ARG A 302 -7.93 -9.02 -1.69
CA ARG A 302 -7.21 -10.25 -1.23
C ARG A 302 -7.97 -11.03 -0.16
N GLN A 303 -9.09 -10.50 0.33
CA GLN A 303 -9.93 -11.10 1.38
C GLN A 303 -11.25 -11.58 0.80
N LEU A 304 -12.36 -10.92 1.03
CA LEU A 304 -13.65 -11.29 0.47
C LEU A 304 -13.72 -10.90 -1.01
N ASP A 305 -13.88 -11.88 -1.91
CA ASP A 305 -14.21 -11.56 -3.30
C ASP A 305 -15.72 -11.23 -3.43
N GLY A 306 -16.07 -10.28 -4.29
CA GLY A 306 -17.43 -9.72 -4.37
C GLY A 306 -17.68 -8.53 -3.45
N ALA A 307 -16.69 -8.10 -2.66
CA ALA A 307 -16.79 -6.88 -1.83
C ALA A 307 -16.89 -5.60 -2.69
N PRO A 308 -17.47 -4.50 -2.15
CA PRO A 308 -17.50 -3.22 -2.83
C PRO A 308 -16.08 -2.66 -3.03
N ALA A 309 -15.89 -1.84 -4.06
CA ALA A 309 -14.67 -1.05 -4.18
C ALA A 309 -14.68 0.07 -3.12
N PRO A 310 -13.59 0.28 -2.36
CA PRO A 310 -13.54 1.30 -1.32
C PRO A 310 -13.91 2.70 -1.82
N LEU A 311 -13.51 3.06 -3.04
CA LEU A 311 -13.86 4.33 -3.66
C LEU A 311 -15.38 4.56 -3.75
N GLU A 312 -16.16 3.51 -3.97
CA GLU A 312 -17.62 3.58 -4.10
C GLU A 312 -18.30 3.93 -2.76
N LEU A 313 -17.62 3.73 -1.63
CA LEU A 313 -18.11 4.00 -0.28
C LEU A 313 -17.71 5.37 0.25
N VAL A 314 -16.69 6.03 -0.36
CA VAL A 314 -16.09 7.25 0.23
C VAL A 314 -17.11 8.33 0.49
N ALA A 315 -17.98 8.66 -0.47
CA ALA A 315 -18.95 9.75 -0.31
C ALA A 315 -19.95 9.49 0.82
N GLU A 316 -20.57 8.30 0.86
CA GLU A 316 -21.55 7.94 1.89
C GLU A 316 -20.92 7.91 3.29
N VAL A 317 -19.69 7.45 3.40
CA VAL A 317 -18.96 7.41 4.67
C VAL A 317 -18.51 8.82 5.07
N ALA A 318 -18.09 9.66 4.13
CA ALA A 318 -17.72 11.05 4.40
C ALA A 318 -18.94 11.86 4.91
N ASP A 319 -20.11 11.67 4.30
CA ASP A 319 -21.35 12.30 4.76
C ASP A 319 -21.75 11.83 6.17
N ALA A 320 -21.45 10.58 6.51
CA ALA A 320 -21.87 10.01 7.78
C ALA A 320 -20.94 10.33 8.96
N VAL A 321 -19.63 10.43 8.73
CA VAL A 321 -18.61 10.50 9.80
C VAL A 321 -17.38 11.36 9.49
N GLY A 322 -17.31 11.98 8.31
CA GLY A 322 -16.12 12.72 7.84
C GLY A 322 -15.76 13.95 8.68
N ASP A 323 -16.67 14.44 9.50
CA ASP A 323 -16.43 15.51 10.48
C ASP A 323 -15.79 15.01 11.80
N ARG A 324 -15.80 13.70 12.04
CA ARG A 324 -15.34 13.07 13.28
C ARG A 324 -14.08 12.26 13.13
N VAL A 325 -13.86 11.67 11.96
CA VAL A 325 -12.71 10.79 11.68
C VAL A 325 -12.10 11.09 10.31
N GLU A 326 -10.77 10.96 10.19
CA GLU A 326 -10.13 11.03 8.88
C GLU A 326 -10.42 9.74 8.07
N ILE A 327 -10.75 9.90 6.80
CA ILE A 327 -11.08 8.77 5.91
C ILE A 327 -9.92 8.53 4.94
N LEU A 328 -9.31 7.37 5.03
CA LEU A 328 -8.33 6.88 4.07
C LEU A 328 -9.00 5.93 3.07
N CYS A 329 -8.58 5.95 1.81
CA CYS A 329 -9.12 5.05 0.78
C CYS A 329 -7.98 4.27 0.12
N ASP A 330 -8.08 2.93 0.07
CA ASP A 330 -7.13 2.11 -0.68
C ASP A 330 -7.82 1.29 -1.80
N GLY A 331 -7.07 0.43 -2.45
CA GLY A 331 -7.61 -0.44 -3.50
C GLY A 331 -7.79 0.25 -4.86
N GLY A 332 -6.91 -0.07 -5.81
CA GLY A 332 -7.02 0.39 -7.19
C GLY A 332 -6.19 1.62 -7.57
N VAL A 333 -5.68 2.40 -6.64
CA VAL A 333 -4.89 3.62 -6.91
C VAL A 333 -3.63 3.30 -7.74
N ARG A 334 -3.50 3.95 -8.90
CA ARG A 334 -2.38 3.79 -9.85
C ARG A 334 -1.88 5.11 -10.42
N ARG A 335 -2.68 6.18 -10.32
CA ARG A 335 -2.41 7.49 -10.88
C ARG A 335 -2.68 8.59 -9.85
N GLY A 336 -2.03 9.75 -10.02
CA GLY A 336 -2.34 10.92 -9.20
C GLY A 336 -3.79 11.41 -9.37
N SER A 337 -4.39 11.20 -10.54
CA SER A 337 -5.80 11.48 -10.78
C SER A 337 -6.75 10.63 -9.91
N ASP A 338 -6.36 9.42 -9.54
CA ASP A 338 -7.17 8.57 -8.66
C ASP A 338 -7.24 9.18 -7.25
N ILE A 339 -6.11 9.75 -6.79
CA ILE A 339 -6.05 10.45 -5.51
C ILE A 339 -7.00 11.65 -5.52
N VAL A 340 -6.97 12.49 -6.58
CA VAL A 340 -7.89 13.63 -6.71
C VAL A 340 -9.35 13.18 -6.66
N LYS A 341 -9.70 12.07 -7.33
CA LYS A 341 -11.06 11.52 -7.33
C LYS A 341 -11.52 11.10 -5.93
N ALA A 342 -10.66 10.39 -5.20
CA ALA A 342 -10.99 9.96 -3.84
C ALA A 342 -11.16 11.15 -2.88
N LEU A 343 -10.27 12.15 -2.99
CA LEU A 343 -10.37 13.36 -2.16
C LEU A 343 -11.62 14.18 -2.48
N ALA A 344 -11.98 14.31 -3.76
CA ALA A 344 -13.21 14.99 -4.18
C ALA A 344 -14.46 14.33 -3.58
N LEU A 345 -14.45 13.03 -3.35
CA LEU A 345 -15.53 12.29 -2.68
C LEU A 345 -15.49 12.41 -1.14
N GLY A 346 -14.46 13.03 -0.57
CA GLY A 346 -14.35 13.26 0.88
C GLY A 346 -13.29 12.42 1.59
N ALA A 347 -12.46 11.65 0.88
CA ALA A 347 -11.30 11.00 1.50
C ALA A 347 -10.26 12.07 1.91
N ARG A 348 -9.56 11.82 3.03
CA ARG A 348 -8.46 12.64 3.50
C ARG A 348 -7.15 12.32 2.76
N ALA A 349 -6.93 11.05 2.46
CA ALA A 349 -5.80 10.57 1.68
C ALA A 349 -6.10 9.20 1.04
N CYS A 350 -5.27 8.83 0.08
CA CYS A 350 -5.21 7.48 -0.46
C CYS A 350 -4.10 6.66 0.16
N MET A 351 -4.23 5.31 0.08
CA MET A 351 -3.15 4.40 0.44
C MET A 351 -2.76 3.54 -0.77
N VAL A 352 -1.47 3.25 -0.91
CA VAL A 352 -0.93 2.41 -1.98
C VAL A 352 -0.09 1.28 -1.41
N GLY A 353 -0.28 0.06 -1.91
CA GLY A 353 0.52 -1.12 -1.60
C GLY A 353 1.22 -1.64 -2.86
N ARG A 354 0.48 -2.35 -3.73
CA ARG A 354 1.05 -2.95 -4.95
C ARG A 354 1.82 -1.95 -5.83
N ALA A 355 1.38 -0.68 -5.90
CA ALA A 355 2.02 0.32 -6.74
C ALA A 355 3.51 0.49 -6.38
N TYR A 356 3.83 0.67 -5.10
CA TYR A 356 5.22 0.79 -4.69
C TYR A 356 5.97 -0.56 -4.72
N LEU A 357 5.29 -1.69 -4.51
CA LEU A 357 5.92 -3.02 -4.64
C LEU A 357 6.38 -3.30 -6.07
N TYR A 358 5.64 -2.87 -7.09
CA TYR A 358 6.10 -2.96 -8.49
C TYR A 358 7.34 -2.10 -8.70
N GLY A 359 7.36 -0.89 -8.17
CA GLY A 359 8.54 -0.02 -8.18
C GLY A 359 9.73 -0.68 -7.52
N LEU A 360 9.54 -1.17 -6.30
CA LEU A 360 10.56 -1.88 -5.52
C LEU A 360 11.13 -3.08 -6.30
N ALA A 361 10.26 -3.93 -6.89
CA ALA A 361 10.68 -5.08 -7.68
C ALA A 361 11.50 -4.68 -8.92
N VAL A 362 11.22 -3.55 -9.56
CA VAL A 362 11.87 -3.11 -10.79
C VAL A 362 13.18 -2.37 -10.52
N GLY A 363 13.23 -1.56 -9.47
CA GLY A 363 14.32 -0.62 -9.26
C GLY A 363 14.80 -0.46 -7.81
N GLY A 364 14.39 -1.37 -6.88
CA GLY A 364 14.71 -1.21 -5.47
C GLY A 364 14.15 0.11 -4.92
N GLU A 365 14.89 0.76 -4.04
CA GLU A 365 14.53 2.04 -3.44
C GLU A 365 14.20 3.13 -4.48
N ARG A 366 15.02 3.25 -5.54
CA ARG A 366 14.77 4.21 -6.64
C ARG A 366 13.48 3.93 -7.40
N GLY A 367 13.06 2.67 -7.46
CA GLY A 367 11.78 2.30 -8.05
C GLY A 367 10.60 2.76 -7.19
N VAL A 368 10.75 2.75 -5.87
CA VAL A 368 9.75 3.34 -4.96
C VAL A 368 9.71 4.86 -5.14
N ASP A 369 10.86 5.54 -5.14
CA ASP A 369 10.95 6.99 -5.41
C ASP A 369 10.22 7.36 -6.72
N PHE A 370 10.47 6.59 -7.78
CA PHE A 370 9.80 6.80 -9.07
C PHE A 370 8.27 6.74 -8.96
N VAL A 371 7.74 5.76 -8.23
CA VAL A 371 6.29 5.63 -8.04
C VAL A 371 5.72 6.81 -7.27
N LEU A 372 6.37 7.22 -6.18
CA LEU A 372 5.91 8.32 -5.34
C LEU A 372 5.92 9.64 -6.13
N GLU A 373 6.99 9.91 -6.87
CA GLU A 373 7.10 11.11 -7.72
C GLU A 373 6.07 11.10 -8.86
N HIS A 374 5.88 9.93 -9.54
CA HIS A 374 4.87 9.79 -10.58
C HIS A 374 3.46 10.08 -10.08
N LEU A 375 3.12 9.60 -8.87
CA LEU A 375 1.82 9.87 -8.24
C LEU A 375 1.69 11.34 -7.85
N ARG A 376 2.73 11.95 -7.27
CA ARG A 376 2.77 13.36 -6.86
C ARG A 376 2.61 14.29 -8.06
N GLU A 377 3.41 14.09 -9.12
CA GLU A 377 3.30 14.90 -10.34
C GLU A 377 1.95 14.73 -11.03
N GLY A 378 1.44 13.48 -11.08
CA GLY A 378 0.12 13.20 -11.64
C GLY A 378 -0.99 13.86 -10.83
N PHE A 379 -0.87 13.91 -9.50
CA PHE A 379 -1.79 14.58 -8.60
C PHE A 379 -1.80 16.09 -8.86
N ALA A 380 -0.64 16.74 -8.82
CA ALA A 380 -0.50 18.18 -9.07
C ALA A 380 -1.01 18.57 -10.48
N ARG A 381 -0.66 17.79 -11.50
CA ARG A 381 -1.14 17.99 -12.89
C ARG A 381 -2.67 17.88 -12.97
N THR A 382 -3.27 16.94 -12.27
CA THR A 382 -4.73 16.76 -12.27
C THR A 382 -5.42 17.93 -11.59
N LEU A 383 -4.90 18.40 -10.46
CA LEU A 383 -5.41 19.61 -9.80
C LEU A 383 -5.39 20.80 -10.76
N ALA A 384 -4.26 21.04 -11.43
CA ALA A 384 -4.15 22.11 -12.43
C ALA A 384 -5.16 21.98 -13.57
N LEU A 385 -5.26 20.79 -14.18
CA LEU A 385 -6.16 20.52 -15.31
C LEU A 385 -7.64 20.58 -14.95
N THR A 386 -7.97 20.42 -13.68
CA THR A 386 -9.35 20.50 -13.20
C THR A 386 -9.72 21.86 -12.64
N GLY A 387 -8.77 22.81 -12.62
CA GLY A 387 -8.98 24.17 -12.09
C GLY A 387 -9.15 24.17 -10.57
N GLN A 388 -8.34 23.36 -9.87
CA GLN A 388 -8.36 23.21 -8.41
C GLN A 388 -6.96 23.50 -7.85
N PRO A 389 -6.60 24.76 -7.56
CA PRO A 389 -5.25 25.09 -7.12
C PRO A 389 -4.91 24.59 -5.71
N ARG A 390 -5.90 24.17 -4.90
CA ARG A 390 -5.72 23.70 -3.53
C ARG A 390 -6.59 22.49 -3.23
N ILE A 391 -6.08 21.59 -2.38
CA ILE A 391 -6.84 20.42 -1.91
C ILE A 391 -8.14 20.81 -1.19
N SER A 392 -8.11 21.93 -0.43
CA SER A 392 -9.28 22.44 0.30
C SER A 392 -10.44 22.89 -0.60
N GLU A 393 -10.20 23.03 -1.90
CA GLU A 393 -11.22 23.41 -2.88
C GLU A 393 -11.87 22.21 -3.56
N LEU A 394 -11.39 20.98 -3.27
CA LEU A 394 -11.97 19.76 -3.80
C LEU A 394 -13.35 19.50 -3.19
N THR A 395 -14.35 19.35 -4.03
CA THR A 395 -15.72 19.04 -3.63
C THR A 395 -16.28 17.92 -4.51
N PRO A 396 -17.36 17.24 -4.08
CA PRO A 396 -17.99 16.17 -4.86
C PRO A 396 -18.46 16.59 -6.26
N GLU A 397 -18.75 17.88 -6.49
CA GLU A 397 -19.14 18.41 -7.80
C GLU A 397 -18.06 18.32 -8.87
N LEU A 398 -16.78 18.14 -8.44
CA LEU A 398 -15.64 17.95 -9.33
C LEU A 398 -15.74 16.64 -10.11
N VAL A 399 -16.46 15.66 -9.59
CA VAL A 399 -16.53 14.32 -10.15
C VAL A 399 -17.98 13.87 -10.34
N ARG A 400 -18.20 12.90 -11.21
CA ARG A 400 -19.49 12.21 -11.35
C ARG A 400 -19.31 10.75 -11.70
N TRP A 401 -20.16 9.90 -11.21
CA TRP A 401 -20.23 8.52 -11.65
C TRP A 401 -20.80 8.44 -13.07
N ARG A 402 -20.11 7.73 -13.95
CA ARG A 402 -20.64 7.37 -15.26
C ARG A 402 -21.80 6.41 -15.05
N ALA A 403 -22.93 6.64 -15.77
CA ALA A 403 -24.03 5.68 -15.78
C ALA A 403 -23.53 4.31 -16.25
N PRO A 404 -24.05 3.21 -15.70
CA PRO A 404 -23.80 1.89 -16.28
C PRO A 404 -24.23 1.92 -17.76
N GLY A 405 -23.28 1.58 -18.65
CA GLY A 405 -23.58 1.43 -20.10
C GLY A 405 -24.33 0.13 -20.38
#